data_e6affe0e81aa65102f901c861f133f14
#
_entry.id   e6affe0e81aa65102f901c861f133f14
#
_cell.length_a   1.000
_cell.length_b   1.000
_cell.length_c   1.000
_cell.angle_alpha   90.00
_cell.angle_beta   90.00
_cell.angle_gamma   90.00
#
_symmetry.space_group_name_H-M   'P 1'
#
loop_
_entity.id
_entity.type
_entity.pdbx_description
1 polymer ?
#
loop_
_entity_poly.entity_id
_entity_poly.type
_entity_poly.pdbx_seq_one_letter_code
_entity_poly.pdbx_strand_id
1 'polypeptide(L)'
;MYKVKKTLEIAACHHLQLSYESKCAGLHGHNWIVTVYCRAKELNKDGMVADFALIKKAIHGKLDHGNLNELLPFNPTAENIAKWIV
;
A
#
# COMPACT_ATOMS: atom_id res chain seq x y z
N MET A 1 2.24 8.53 -24.18
CA MET A 1 2.00 7.74 -22.94
C MET A 1 1.38 8.62 -21.86
N TYR A 2 0.36 8.10 -21.23
CA TYR A 2 -0.34 8.78 -20.13
C TYR A 2 0.17 8.26 -18.80
N LYS A 3 0.38 9.17 -17.85
CA LYS A 3 0.83 8.83 -16.49
C LYS A 3 -0.05 9.56 -15.50
N VAL A 4 -0.50 8.83 -14.47
CA VAL A 4 -1.27 9.40 -13.36
C VAL A 4 -0.70 8.90 -12.05
N LYS A 5 -0.97 9.63 -10.98
CA LYS A 5 -0.62 9.18 -9.64
C LYS A 5 -1.79 9.38 -8.70
N LYS A 6 -1.92 8.48 -7.74
CA LYS A 6 -2.90 8.56 -6.66
C LYS A 6 -2.18 8.41 -5.33
N THR A 7 -2.40 9.36 -4.42
CA THR A 7 -1.86 9.30 -3.07
C THR A 7 -2.97 8.96 -2.10
N LEU A 8 -2.72 7.98 -1.24
CA LEU A 8 -3.63 7.50 -0.21
C LEU A 8 -2.95 7.58 1.15
N GLU A 9 -3.73 7.76 2.20
CA GLU A 9 -3.25 7.65 3.56
C GLU A 9 -3.95 6.48 4.26
N ILE A 10 -3.17 5.63 4.93
CA ILE A 10 -3.64 4.45 5.63
C ILE A 10 -3.16 4.52 7.07
N ALA A 11 -4.07 4.30 8.02
CA ALA A 11 -3.71 4.10 9.42
C ALA A 11 -3.65 2.60 9.69
N ALA A 12 -2.46 2.08 10.00
CA ALA A 12 -2.30 0.65 10.23
C ALA A 12 -1.12 0.39 11.17
N CYS A 13 -1.21 -0.70 11.93
CA CYS A 13 -0.12 -1.14 12.80
C CYS A 13 0.60 -2.35 12.22
N HIS A 14 1.84 -2.54 12.64
CA HIS A 14 2.63 -3.70 12.27
C HIS A 14 3.76 -3.93 13.29
N HIS A 15 4.39 -5.09 13.20
CA HIS A 15 5.68 -5.37 13.81
C HIS A 15 6.57 -6.06 12.78
N LEU A 16 7.88 -5.90 12.91
CA LEU A 16 8.82 -6.49 11.98
C LEU A 16 9.48 -7.73 12.57
N GLN A 17 9.64 -8.75 11.77
CA GLN A 17 10.43 -9.93 12.08
C GLN A 17 11.86 -9.67 11.63
N LEU A 18 12.76 -9.43 12.59
CA LEU A 18 14.13 -9.00 12.30
C LEU A 18 15.14 -10.00 12.86
N SER A 19 16.29 -10.09 12.18
CA SER A 19 17.42 -10.91 12.63
C SER A 19 18.27 -10.24 13.70
N TYR A 20 17.89 -9.03 14.14
CA TYR A 20 18.60 -8.24 15.15
C TYR A 20 17.59 -7.55 16.06
N GLU A 21 18.03 -7.08 17.23
CA GLU A 21 17.17 -6.36 18.15
C GLU A 21 16.86 -4.96 17.63
N SER A 22 15.57 -4.58 17.65
CA SER A 22 15.09 -3.27 17.24
C SER A 22 13.74 -2.99 17.87
N LYS A 23 13.44 -1.71 18.10
CA LYS A 23 12.11 -1.27 18.51
C LYS A 23 11.04 -1.62 17.47
N CYS A 24 11.44 -1.77 16.20
CA CYS A 24 10.53 -2.14 15.12
C CYS A 24 10.00 -3.58 15.24
N ALA A 25 10.62 -4.43 16.07
CA ALA A 25 10.11 -5.77 16.35
C ALA A 25 8.88 -5.72 17.27
N GLY A 26 8.65 -4.61 18.00
CA GLY A 26 7.44 -4.39 18.80
C GLY A 26 6.31 -3.85 17.92
N LEU A 27 5.08 -4.18 18.29
CA LEU A 27 3.90 -3.68 17.60
C LEU A 27 3.82 -2.16 17.69
N HIS A 28 3.69 -1.48 16.56
CA HIS A 28 3.56 -0.03 16.50
C HIS A 28 2.70 0.39 15.30
N GLY A 29 2.18 1.60 15.36
CA GLY A 29 1.30 2.13 14.32
C GLY A 29 1.91 3.28 13.56
N HIS A 30 1.47 3.43 12.32
CA HIS A 30 1.85 4.54 11.44
C HIS A 30 0.66 5.05 10.66
N ASN A 31 0.75 6.31 10.25
CA ASN A 31 -0.03 6.80 9.12
C ASN A 31 0.84 6.62 7.88
N TRP A 32 0.43 5.68 7.04
CA TRP A 32 1.17 5.33 5.83
C TRP A 32 0.73 6.20 4.68
N ILE A 33 1.68 6.86 4.03
CA ILE A 33 1.41 7.61 2.80
C ILE A 33 1.81 6.72 1.64
N VAL A 34 0.83 6.32 0.82
CA VAL A 34 1.04 5.43 -0.31
C VAL A 34 0.77 6.21 -1.59
N THR A 35 1.76 6.28 -2.47
CA THR A 35 1.60 6.88 -3.79
C THR A 35 1.73 5.80 -4.85
N VAL A 36 0.67 5.66 -5.66
CA VAL A 36 0.63 4.69 -6.75
C VAL A 36 0.77 5.44 -8.06
N TYR A 37 1.74 5.04 -8.86
CA TYR A 37 1.97 5.57 -10.20
C TYR A 37 1.44 4.58 -11.23
N CYS A 38 0.58 5.06 -12.12
CA CYS A 38 0.00 4.24 -13.19
C CYS A 38 0.34 4.86 -14.54
N ARG A 39 0.61 4.02 -15.53
CA ARG A 39 0.90 4.48 -16.88
C ARG A 39 0.24 3.57 -17.92
N ALA A 40 -0.14 4.15 -19.04
CA ALA A 40 -0.70 3.43 -20.18
C ALA A 40 -0.42 4.17 -21.47
N LYS A 41 -0.31 3.43 -22.58
CA LYS A 41 -0.15 4.04 -23.90
C LYS A 41 -1.44 4.68 -24.37
N GLU A 42 -2.59 4.09 -24.00
CA GLU A 42 -3.92 4.53 -24.40
C GLU A 42 -4.82 4.60 -23.18
N LEU A 43 -5.80 5.49 -23.24
CA LEU A 43 -6.85 5.58 -22.22
C LEU A 43 -7.90 4.50 -22.48
N ASN A 44 -8.57 4.05 -21.40
CA ASN A 44 -9.69 3.14 -21.53
C ASN A 44 -10.91 3.85 -22.12
N LYS A 45 -12.03 3.13 -22.27
CA LYS A 45 -13.26 3.68 -22.86
C LYS A 45 -13.83 4.87 -22.09
N ASP A 46 -13.50 5.02 -20.82
CA ASP A 46 -13.95 6.12 -19.98
C ASP A 46 -12.95 7.28 -19.90
N GLY A 47 -11.86 7.21 -20.68
CA GLY A 47 -10.85 8.26 -20.71
C GLY A 47 -9.87 8.22 -19.54
N MET A 48 -9.66 7.04 -18.93
CA MET A 48 -8.80 6.87 -17.74
C MET A 48 -7.65 5.91 -18.01
N VAL A 49 -6.51 6.16 -17.34
CA VAL A 49 -5.42 5.18 -17.23
C VAL A 49 -5.83 4.09 -16.26
N ALA A 50 -6.40 4.49 -15.12
CA ALA A 50 -6.89 3.58 -14.10
C ALA A 50 -7.98 4.27 -13.30
N ASP A 51 -8.91 3.49 -12.73
CA ASP A 51 -9.95 4.02 -11.87
C ASP A 51 -9.39 4.19 -10.45
N PHE A 52 -9.26 5.42 -10.00
CA PHE A 52 -8.73 5.74 -8.67
C PHE A 52 -9.59 5.17 -7.54
N ALA A 53 -10.90 5.01 -7.75
CA ALA A 53 -11.78 4.40 -6.76
C ALA A 53 -11.46 2.92 -6.55
N LEU A 54 -11.11 2.20 -7.62
CA LEU A 54 -10.69 0.81 -7.52
C LEU A 54 -9.34 0.66 -6.83
N ILE A 55 -8.40 1.57 -7.11
CA ILE A 55 -7.09 1.59 -6.43
C ILE A 55 -7.29 1.81 -4.92
N LYS A 56 -8.10 2.80 -4.57
CA LYS A 56 -8.41 3.09 -3.16
C LYS A 56 -9.06 1.88 -2.48
N LYS A 57 -10.04 1.26 -3.12
CA LYS A 57 -10.73 0.10 -2.57
C LYS A 57 -9.77 -1.08 -2.36
N ALA A 58 -8.88 -1.34 -3.31
CA ALA A 58 -7.94 -2.45 -3.24
C ALA A 58 -6.90 -2.26 -2.12
N ILE A 59 -6.45 -1.04 -1.88
CA ILE A 59 -5.38 -0.74 -0.92
C ILE A 59 -5.98 -0.29 0.42
N HIS A 60 -6.71 0.80 0.42
CA HIS A 60 -7.28 1.39 1.63
C HIS A 60 -8.33 0.46 2.27
N GLY A 61 -9.20 -0.10 1.46
CA GLY A 61 -10.23 -1.03 1.95
C GLY A 61 -9.65 -2.30 2.55
N LYS A 62 -8.46 -2.73 2.11
CA LYS A 62 -7.79 -3.93 2.62
C LYS A 62 -6.98 -3.64 3.89
N LEU A 63 -6.28 -2.51 3.95
CA LEU A 63 -5.22 -2.26 4.93
C LEU A 63 -5.58 -1.23 6.00
N ASP A 64 -6.49 -0.29 5.72
CA ASP A 64 -6.78 0.80 6.64
C ASP A 64 -7.39 0.29 7.93
N HIS A 65 -6.94 0.84 9.07
CA HIS A 65 -7.34 0.46 10.42
C HIS A 65 -7.04 -1.00 10.75
N GLY A 66 -6.09 -1.62 10.05
CA GLY A 66 -5.76 -3.02 10.21
C GLY A 66 -4.42 -3.26 10.88
N ASN A 67 -4.18 -4.52 11.23
CA ASN A 67 -2.88 -5.04 11.63
C ASN A 67 -2.26 -5.74 10.41
N LEU A 68 -1.20 -5.16 9.87
CA LEU A 68 -0.61 -5.63 8.62
C LEU A 68 -0.04 -7.04 8.73
N ASN A 69 0.41 -7.46 9.93
CA ASN A 69 0.90 -8.82 10.14
C ASN A 69 -0.21 -9.87 10.01
N GLU A 70 -1.44 -9.51 10.35
CA GLU A 70 -2.60 -10.40 10.19
C GLU A 70 -3.13 -10.40 8.76
N LEU A 71 -3.07 -9.26 8.09
CA LEU A 71 -3.65 -9.07 6.76
C LEU A 71 -2.74 -9.55 5.64
N LEU A 72 -1.42 -9.52 5.85
CA LEU A 72 -0.45 -9.84 4.80
C LEU A 72 0.36 -11.09 5.19
N PRO A 73 0.61 -11.99 4.22
CA PRO A 73 1.30 -13.27 4.50
C PRO A 73 2.83 -13.17 4.49
N PHE A 74 3.38 -12.01 4.81
CA PHE A 74 4.83 -11.79 4.80
C PHE A 74 5.21 -10.76 5.86
N ASN A 75 6.52 -10.60 6.09
CA ASN A 75 7.05 -9.58 6.99
C ASN A 75 6.70 -8.18 6.41
N PRO A 76 5.87 -7.38 7.10
CA PRO A 76 5.32 -6.16 6.51
C PRO A 76 6.26 -4.97 6.60
N THR A 77 7.44 -5.09 5.99
CA THR A 77 8.34 -3.97 5.76
C THR A 77 7.74 -3.03 4.71
N ALA A 78 8.18 -1.78 4.67
CA ALA A 78 7.73 -0.83 3.66
C ALA A 78 8.00 -1.37 2.25
N GLU A 79 9.15 -2.00 2.05
CA GLU A 79 9.57 -2.57 0.77
C GLU A 79 8.64 -3.72 0.33
N ASN A 80 8.32 -4.63 1.25
CA ASN A 80 7.43 -5.75 0.95
C ASN A 80 5.98 -5.29 0.72
N ILE A 81 5.53 -4.28 1.45
CA ILE A 81 4.21 -3.69 1.25
C ILE A 81 4.13 -3.02 -0.13
N ALA A 82 5.15 -2.26 -0.49
CA ALA A 82 5.21 -1.62 -1.81
C ALA A 82 5.17 -2.65 -2.94
N LYS A 83 5.91 -3.76 -2.78
CA LYS A 83 5.90 -4.87 -3.74
C LYS A 83 4.51 -5.51 -3.86
N TRP A 84 3.82 -5.68 -2.76
CA TRP A 84 2.46 -6.25 -2.77
C TRP A 84 1.45 -5.36 -3.49
N ILE A 85 1.59 -4.04 -3.35
CA ILE A 85 0.68 -3.07 -3.96
C ILE A 85 0.80 -3.07 -5.50
N VAL A 86 1.98 -3.32 -6.02
CA VAL A 86 2.23 -3.30 -7.48
C VAL A 86 1.55 -4.44 -8.23
#